data_fa43666b1fc1815ba4f51eb1a10b5093
#
_entry.id   fa43666b1fc1815ba4f51eb1a10b5093
#
_cell.length_a   1.000
_cell.length_b   1.000
_cell.length_c   1.000
_cell.angle_alpha   90.00
_cell.angle_beta   90.00
_cell.angle_gamma   90.00
#
_symmetry.space_group_name_H-M   'P 1'
#
loop_
_entity.id
_entity.type
_entity.pdbx_description
1 polymer ?
#
loop_
_entity_poly.entity_id
_entity_poly.type
_entity_poly.pdbx_seq_one_letter_code
_entity_poly.pdbx_strand_id
1 'polypeptide(L)'
;MTQIENNSFISSCKNYIIICAVFIAVAVVVALSCPSKSTQKFLPVVKAASEVENEVVAEFGALIHEVGFKSEKAIRGDDGLALYRQPSSKGAVEWFYLHVTGNRDVSLAILEEAEKNDIPLSLAFALAYTESRYKVNAVNKNTNASIDRGLFQLNNRSFPQLKEEDFFNPAVSAKYGMSHLRFCLNVAGNEVTGLAMYNAGTNKVRSGRTPESTLNYVGKIKAYQDKLEKLFAEEVLAYYETSQPMSGISVAFFK
;
A
#
# COMPACT_ATOMS: atom_id res chain seq x y z
N MET A 1 8.41 -46.57 56.87
CA MET A 1 8.20 -45.96 55.55
C MET A 1 8.11 -44.46 55.62
N THR A 2 8.94 -43.73 56.37
CA THR A 2 8.80 -42.29 56.62
C THR A 2 10.11 -41.52 56.71
N GLN A 3 11.29 -42.15 56.58
CA GLN A 3 12.55 -41.38 56.59
C GLN A 3 13.21 -41.18 55.22
N ILE A 4 12.84 -41.90 54.20
CA ILE A 4 13.48 -41.82 52.85
C ILE A 4 12.84 -40.69 52.05
N GLU A 5 11.53 -40.40 52.20
CA GLU A 5 10.84 -39.33 51.45
C GLU A 5 11.24 -37.92 51.95
N ASN A 6 11.54 -37.77 53.23
CA ASN A 6 11.95 -36.46 53.80
C ASN A 6 13.33 -35.98 53.30
N ASN A 7 14.26 -36.91 53.06
CA ASN A 7 15.60 -36.55 52.59
C ASN A 7 15.61 -36.13 51.10
N SER A 8 14.74 -36.69 50.29
CA SER A 8 14.60 -36.32 48.85
C SER A 8 14.00 -34.93 48.68
N PHE A 9 13.00 -34.60 49.51
CA PHE A 9 12.37 -33.28 49.47
C PHE A 9 13.30 -32.14 49.94
N ILE A 10 14.06 -32.40 51.00
CA ILE A 10 15.05 -31.44 51.54
C ILE A 10 16.22 -31.23 50.57
N SER A 11 16.65 -32.27 49.85
CA SER A 11 17.70 -32.19 48.82
C SER A 11 17.22 -31.36 47.63
N SER A 12 15.95 -31.53 47.19
CA SER A 12 15.35 -30.79 46.10
C SER A 12 15.20 -29.31 46.42
N CYS A 13 14.78 -28.99 47.66
CA CYS A 13 14.66 -27.59 48.12
C CYS A 13 16.02 -26.91 48.23
N LYS A 14 17.07 -27.60 48.67
CA LYS A 14 18.45 -27.05 48.71
C LYS A 14 18.95 -26.70 47.30
N ASN A 15 18.71 -27.56 46.33
CA ASN A 15 19.12 -27.28 44.95
C ASN A 15 18.38 -26.06 44.36
N TYR A 16 17.09 -25.89 44.66
CA TYR A 16 16.32 -24.71 44.24
C TYR A 16 16.83 -23.42 44.85
N ILE A 17 17.19 -23.45 46.16
CA ILE A 17 17.75 -22.28 46.88
C ILE A 17 19.12 -21.91 46.28
N ILE A 18 19.95 -22.88 45.94
CA ILE A 18 21.26 -22.63 45.33
C ILE A 18 21.08 -22.04 43.93
N ILE A 19 20.14 -22.55 43.12
CA ILE A 19 19.85 -22.00 41.78
C ILE A 19 19.35 -20.57 41.87
N CYS A 20 18.42 -20.27 42.77
CA CYS A 20 17.93 -18.91 42.96
C CYS A 20 19.03 -17.96 43.43
N ALA A 21 19.94 -18.41 44.34
CA ALA A 21 21.08 -17.61 44.80
C ALA A 21 22.07 -17.29 43.67
N VAL A 22 22.30 -18.25 42.77
CA VAL A 22 23.17 -18.04 41.60
C VAL A 22 22.55 -17.04 40.62
N PHE A 23 21.25 -17.10 40.37
CA PHE A 23 20.56 -16.12 39.53
C PHE A 23 20.57 -14.71 40.09
N ILE A 24 20.41 -14.57 41.42
CA ILE A 24 20.49 -13.28 42.08
C ILE A 24 21.95 -12.75 42.04
N ALA A 25 22.95 -13.58 42.25
CA ALA A 25 24.34 -13.19 42.14
C ALA A 25 24.74 -12.73 40.72
N VAL A 26 24.26 -13.45 39.68
CA VAL A 26 24.49 -13.08 38.28
C VAL A 26 23.78 -11.75 37.95
N ALA A 27 22.55 -11.55 38.43
CA ALA A 27 21.82 -10.30 38.22
C ALA A 27 22.53 -9.10 38.89
N VAL A 28 23.10 -9.29 40.09
CA VAL A 28 23.85 -8.24 40.79
C VAL A 28 25.17 -7.94 40.09
N VAL A 29 25.88 -8.95 39.57
CA VAL A 29 27.13 -8.75 38.81
C VAL A 29 26.84 -8.02 37.49
N VAL A 30 25.74 -8.36 36.79
CA VAL A 30 25.33 -7.64 35.57
C VAL A 30 24.94 -6.19 35.88
N ALA A 31 24.26 -5.94 37.01
CA ALA A 31 23.90 -4.59 37.43
C ALA A 31 25.11 -3.74 37.88
N LEU A 32 26.15 -4.37 38.44
CA LEU A 32 27.38 -3.68 38.87
C LEU A 32 28.41 -3.53 37.73
N SER A 33 28.30 -4.33 36.67
CA SER A 33 29.17 -4.27 35.49
C SER A 33 28.67 -3.29 34.40
N CYS A 34 27.45 -2.77 34.52
CA CYS A 34 27.03 -1.65 33.70
C CYS A 34 27.75 -0.39 34.14
N PRO A 35 28.62 0.22 33.30
CA PRO A 35 29.15 1.54 33.63
C PRO A 35 27.95 2.46 33.79
N SER A 36 27.91 3.21 34.90
CA SER A 36 26.90 4.24 35.14
C SER A 36 26.91 5.17 33.93
N LYS A 37 25.90 5.03 33.06
CA LYS A 37 25.71 5.96 31.96
C LYS A 37 25.47 7.31 32.59
N SER A 38 26.49 8.19 32.47
CA SER A 38 26.30 9.62 32.57
C SER A 38 24.97 9.95 31.90
N THR A 39 24.18 10.76 32.55
CA THR A 39 22.93 11.36 32.04
C THR A 39 23.26 12.14 30.78
N GLN A 40 23.48 11.43 29.68
CA GLN A 40 23.59 12.01 28.37
C GLN A 40 22.20 12.46 27.98
N LYS A 41 22.04 13.77 27.93
CA LYS A 41 20.82 14.46 27.54
C LYS A 41 20.27 13.85 26.25
N PHE A 42 19.24 13.02 26.34
CA PHE A 42 18.48 12.47 25.22
C PHE A 42 17.61 13.53 24.49
N LEU A 43 17.67 14.77 24.93
CA LEU A 43 16.92 15.89 24.37
C LEU A 43 17.27 16.30 22.93
N PRO A 44 18.51 16.21 22.42
CA PRO A 44 18.79 16.64 21.07
C PRO A 44 18.34 15.65 19.98
N VAL A 45 18.29 14.34 20.28
CA VAL A 45 17.91 13.32 19.29
C VAL A 45 16.41 13.32 18.99
N VAL A 46 15.58 13.47 20.03
CA VAL A 46 14.12 13.56 19.87
C VAL A 46 13.74 14.86 19.15
N LYS A 47 14.45 15.97 19.46
CA LYS A 47 14.22 17.25 18.79
C LYS A 47 14.67 17.22 17.32
N ALA A 48 15.81 16.58 17.04
CA ALA A 48 16.27 16.38 15.67
C ALA A 48 15.35 15.46 14.87
N ALA A 49 14.81 14.40 15.47
CA ALA A 49 13.83 13.52 14.80
C ALA A 49 12.53 14.27 14.49
N SER A 50 12.01 15.08 15.41
CA SER A 50 10.80 15.87 15.18
C SER A 50 11.03 17.02 14.18
N GLU A 51 12.22 17.58 14.10
CA GLU A 51 12.58 18.58 13.12
C GLU A 51 12.71 17.96 11.71
N VAL A 52 13.30 16.78 11.60
CA VAL A 52 13.37 16.04 10.34
C VAL A 52 11.99 15.56 9.88
N GLU A 53 11.14 15.07 10.79
CA GLU A 53 9.75 14.73 10.46
C GLU A 53 8.96 15.93 9.97
N ASN A 54 9.09 17.08 10.61
CA ASN A 54 8.42 18.31 10.18
C ASN A 54 8.99 18.85 8.86
N GLU A 55 10.27 18.71 8.61
CA GLU A 55 10.91 19.10 7.36
C GLU A 55 10.46 18.21 6.20
N VAL A 56 10.41 16.88 6.39
CA VAL A 56 9.89 15.92 5.41
C VAL A 56 8.41 16.15 5.10
N VAL A 57 7.60 16.46 6.12
CA VAL A 57 6.17 16.77 5.93
C VAL A 57 5.98 18.10 5.21
N ALA A 58 6.81 19.11 5.49
CA ALA A 58 6.78 20.41 4.81
C ALA A 58 7.26 20.28 3.36
N GLU A 59 8.32 19.52 3.11
CA GLU A 59 8.86 19.26 1.78
C GLU A 59 7.88 18.46 0.91
N PHE A 60 7.19 17.47 1.49
CA PHE A 60 6.13 16.75 0.82
C PHE A 60 4.88 17.62 0.57
N GLY A 61 4.53 18.49 1.51
CA GLY A 61 3.47 19.48 1.32
C GLY A 61 3.80 20.45 0.18
N ALA A 62 5.05 20.90 0.08
CA ALA A 62 5.55 21.73 -1.01
C ALA A 62 5.57 20.96 -2.34
N LEU A 63 5.96 19.67 -2.33
CA LEU A 63 5.95 18.81 -3.51
C LEU A 63 4.53 18.59 -4.04
N ILE A 64 3.55 18.34 -3.17
CA ILE A 64 2.13 18.27 -3.55
C ILE A 64 1.65 19.58 -4.18
N HIS A 65 2.07 20.73 -3.62
CA HIS A 65 1.71 22.04 -4.15
C HIS A 65 2.41 22.31 -5.49
N GLU A 66 3.68 21.96 -5.62
CA GLU A 66 4.46 22.16 -6.83
C GLU A 66 4.05 21.25 -7.99
N VAL A 67 3.74 19.97 -7.70
CA VAL A 67 3.21 19.01 -8.69
C VAL A 67 1.81 19.39 -9.13
N GLY A 68 0.99 19.97 -8.25
CA GLY A 68 -0.34 20.49 -8.59
C GLY A 68 -0.30 21.65 -9.59
N PHE A 69 0.78 22.44 -9.63
CA PHE A 69 0.93 23.60 -10.53
C PHE A 69 1.65 23.28 -11.86
N LYS A 70 2.35 22.16 -11.97
CA LYS A 70 3.05 21.74 -13.21
C LYS A 70 2.40 20.58 -13.93
N SER A 71 1.10 20.42 -13.85
CA SER A 71 0.37 19.39 -14.58
C SER A 71 0.17 19.77 -16.05
N GLU A 72 1.27 19.97 -16.79
CA GLU A 72 1.30 19.86 -18.24
C GLU A 72 2.21 18.72 -18.72
N LYS A 73 2.39 17.67 -17.95
CA LYS A 73 2.70 16.39 -18.55
C LYS A 73 1.36 15.75 -18.88
N ALA A 74 0.92 15.97 -20.13
CA ALA A 74 -0.11 15.16 -20.73
C ALA A 74 0.04 13.74 -20.16
N ILE A 75 -1.02 13.23 -19.55
CA ILE A 75 -1.15 11.81 -19.22
C ILE A 75 -0.72 11.12 -20.50
N ARG A 76 0.50 10.57 -20.54
CA ARG A 76 0.88 9.64 -21.61
C ARG A 76 -0.21 8.59 -21.54
N GLY A 77 -0.96 8.43 -22.63
CA GLY A 77 -2.03 7.46 -22.65
C GLY A 77 -1.48 6.16 -22.08
N ASP A 78 -2.15 5.57 -21.11
CA ASP A 78 -1.73 4.28 -20.55
C ASP A 78 -1.73 3.27 -21.71
N ASP A 79 -0.55 2.85 -22.13
CA ASP A 79 -0.37 1.90 -23.22
C ASP A 79 -1.17 0.61 -22.94
N GLY A 80 -1.27 0.20 -21.66
CA GLY A 80 -2.09 -0.92 -21.23
C GLY A 80 -3.57 -0.71 -21.52
N LEU A 81 -4.11 0.47 -21.19
CA LEU A 81 -5.51 0.80 -21.44
C LEU A 81 -5.79 0.94 -22.94
N ALA A 82 -4.85 1.52 -23.69
CA ALA A 82 -4.96 1.62 -25.14
C ALA A 82 -5.00 0.23 -25.82
N LEU A 83 -4.14 -0.70 -25.39
CA LEU A 83 -4.13 -2.08 -25.88
C LEU A 83 -5.38 -2.86 -25.41
N TYR A 84 -5.86 -2.64 -24.21
CA TYR A 84 -7.07 -3.30 -23.71
C TYR A 84 -8.31 -2.93 -24.50
N ARG A 85 -8.38 -1.69 -25.00
CA ARG A 85 -9.48 -1.19 -25.86
C ARG A 85 -9.47 -1.75 -27.28
N GLN A 86 -8.38 -2.36 -27.72
CA GLN A 86 -8.26 -2.93 -29.05
C GLN A 86 -8.60 -4.43 -29.02
N PRO A 87 -9.55 -4.91 -29.86
CA PRO A 87 -9.91 -6.34 -29.88
C PRO A 87 -8.73 -7.28 -30.13
N SER A 88 -7.75 -6.86 -30.95
CA SER A 88 -6.58 -7.66 -31.32
C SER A 88 -5.57 -7.86 -30.20
N SER A 89 -5.50 -6.96 -29.23
CA SER A 89 -4.53 -7.00 -28.12
C SER A 89 -5.17 -7.23 -26.75
N LYS A 90 -6.50 -7.10 -26.66
CA LYS A 90 -7.24 -7.26 -25.40
C LYS A 90 -6.90 -8.55 -24.66
N GLY A 91 -6.85 -9.68 -25.37
CA GLY A 91 -6.53 -10.98 -24.78
C GLY A 91 -5.16 -11.06 -24.15
N ALA A 92 -4.15 -10.37 -24.71
CA ALA A 92 -2.81 -10.33 -24.11
C ALA A 92 -2.79 -9.50 -22.82
N VAL A 93 -3.53 -8.40 -22.77
CA VAL A 93 -3.68 -7.59 -21.56
C VAL A 93 -4.40 -8.39 -20.46
N GLU A 94 -5.50 -9.08 -20.80
CA GLU A 94 -6.22 -9.97 -19.89
C GLU A 94 -5.31 -11.08 -19.35
N TRP A 95 -4.54 -11.71 -20.23
CA TRP A 95 -3.57 -12.75 -19.86
C TRP A 95 -2.53 -12.22 -18.86
N PHE A 96 -1.93 -11.05 -19.12
CA PHE A 96 -0.95 -10.44 -18.24
C PHE A 96 -1.52 -10.20 -16.84
N TYR A 97 -2.65 -9.52 -16.73
CA TYR A 97 -3.24 -9.21 -15.44
C TYR A 97 -3.83 -10.43 -14.71
N LEU A 98 -4.24 -11.46 -15.45
CA LEU A 98 -4.58 -12.75 -14.85
C LEU A 98 -3.36 -13.36 -14.12
N HIS A 99 -2.18 -13.29 -14.71
CA HIS A 99 -0.96 -13.77 -14.06
C HIS A 99 -0.56 -12.89 -12.86
N VAL A 100 -0.79 -11.58 -12.94
CA VAL A 100 -0.53 -10.65 -11.83
C VAL A 100 -1.42 -10.97 -10.61
N THR A 101 -2.70 -11.25 -10.81
CA THR A 101 -3.64 -11.47 -9.70
C THR A 101 -3.79 -12.93 -9.29
N GLY A 102 -3.53 -13.86 -10.19
CA GLY A 102 -3.84 -15.29 -10.04
C GLY A 102 -5.35 -15.60 -9.98
N ASN A 103 -6.22 -14.63 -10.30
CA ASN A 103 -7.67 -14.79 -10.21
C ASN A 103 -8.38 -14.08 -11.38
N ARG A 104 -9.06 -14.87 -12.21
CA ARG A 104 -9.71 -14.37 -13.42
C ARG A 104 -10.82 -13.35 -13.13
N ASP A 105 -11.67 -13.63 -12.16
CA ASP A 105 -12.82 -12.76 -11.84
C ASP A 105 -12.35 -11.41 -11.28
N VAL A 106 -11.30 -11.41 -10.45
CA VAL A 106 -10.67 -10.20 -9.94
C VAL A 106 -10.04 -9.40 -11.08
N SER A 107 -9.29 -10.07 -11.98
CA SER A 107 -8.63 -9.39 -13.10
C SER A 107 -9.64 -8.73 -14.03
N LEU A 108 -10.66 -9.46 -14.45
CA LEU A 108 -11.68 -8.92 -15.36
C LEU A 108 -12.47 -7.79 -14.70
N ALA A 109 -12.84 -7.93 -13.43
CA ALA A 109 -13.53 -6.87 -12.69
C ALA A 109 -12.73 -5.57 -12.64
N ILE A 110 -11.41 -5.65 -12.37
CA ILE A 110 -10.53 -4.47 -12.34
C ILE A 110 -10.39 -3.88 -13.75
N LEU A 111 -10.10 -4.70 -14.76
CA LEU A 111 -9.92 -4.26 -16.15
C LEU A 111 -11.15 -3.52 -16.69
N GLU A 112 -12.34 -4.11 -16.54
CA GLU A 112 -13.59 -3.51 -17.01
C GLU A 112 -13.91 -2.17 -16.34
N GLU A 113 -13.74 -2.10 -15.02
CA GLU A 113 -14.06 -0.88 -14.28
C GLU A 113 -12.97 0.20 -14.41
N ALA A 114 -11.69 -0.18 -14.60
CA ALA A 114 -10.64 0.75 -14.95
C ALA A 114 -10.88 1.37 -16.33
N GLU A 115 -11.26 0.56 -17.32
CA GLU A 115 -11.63 1.05 -18.67
C GLU A 115 -12.81 2.01 -18.63
N LYS A 116 -13.91 1.66 -17.96
CA LYS A 116 -15.11 2.51 -17.83
C LYS A 116 -14.83 3.85 -17.16
N ASN A 117 -13.90 3.87 -16.23
CA ASN A 117 -13.53 5.07 -15.49
C ASN A 117 -12.29 5.77 -16.06
N ASP A 118 -11.74 5.32 -17.17
CA ASP A 118 -10.54 5.86 -17.83
C ASP A 118 -9.35 5.97 -16.85
N ILE A 119 -9.13 4.92 -16.07
CA ILE A 119 -8.05 4.81 -15.07
C ILE A 119 -6.93 3.95 -15.66
N PRO A 120 -5.66 4.38 -15.59
CA PRO A 120 -4.51 3.57 -15.94
C PRO A 120 -4.57 2.17 -15.33
N LEU A 121 -4.38 1.12 -16.15
CA LEU A 121 -4.48 -0.25 -15.66
C LEU A 121 -3.45 -0.53 -14.56
N SER A 122 -2.20 -0.07 -14.76
CA SER A 122 -1.13 -0.18 -13.76
C SER A 122 -1.54 0.41 -12.41
N LEU A 123 -2.18 1.59 -12.42
CA LEU A 123 -2.68 2.27 -11.22
C LEU A 123 -3.84 1.50 -10.57
N ALA A 124 -4.82 1.02 -11.36
CA ALA A 124 -5.97 0.27 -10.84
C ALA A 124 -5.53 -1.01 -10.09
N PHE A 125 -4.61 -1.76 -10.70
CA PHE A 125 -4.06 -2.98 -10.10
C PHE A 125 -3.13 -2.67 -8.91
N ALA A 126 -2.34 -1.61 -8.95
CA ALA A 126 -1.50 -1.20 -7.83
C ALA A 126 -2.33 -0.78 -6.62
N LEU A 127 -3.44 -0.07 -6.85
CA LEU A 127 -4.38 0.27 -5.80
C LEU A 127 -4.99 -0.99 -5.17
N ALA A 128 -5.57 -1.90 -5.96
CA ALA A 128 -6.18 -3.13 -5.46
C ALA A 128 -5.19 -4.01 -4.68
N TYR A 129 -3.94 -4.09 -5.16
CA TYR A 129 -2.88 -4.80 -4.44
C TYR A 129 -2.56 -4.16 -3.09
N THR A 130 -2.48 -2.84 -3.03
CA THR A 130 -2.17 -2.11 -1.79
C THR A 130 -3.31 -2.23 -0.78
N GLU A 131 -4.56 -2.22 -1.24
CA GLU A 131 -5.76 -2.35 -0.41
C GLU A 131 -5.92 -3.76 0.18
N SER A 132 -5.86 -4.79 -0.65
CA SER A 132 -6.24 -6.14 -0.23
C SER A 132 -5.26 -7.24 -0.63
N ARG A 133 -4.22 -6.95 -1.39
CA ARG A 133 -3.41 -7.93 -2.11
C ARG A 133 -4.27 -8.86 -2.97
N TYR A 134 -5.23 -8.27 -3.66
CA TYR A 134 -6.22 -8.95 -4.50
C TYR A 134 -7.15 -9.92 -3.74
N LYS A 135 -7.23 -9.82 -2.41
CA LYS A 135 -8.09 -10.69 -1.61
C LYS A 135 -9.51 -10.12 -1.55
N VAL A 136 -10.47 -10.81 -2.15
CA VAL A 136 -11.88 -10.39 -2.17
C VAL A 136 -12.52 -10.39 -0.78
N ASN A 137 -12.05 -11.24 0.14
CA ASN A 137 -12.57 -11.37 1.51
C ASN A 137 -11.78 -10.56 2.55
N ALA A 138 -10.98 -9.58 2.12
CA ALA A 138 -10.23 -8.74 3.04
C ALA A 138 -11.16 -7.88 3.91
N VAL A 139 -10.88 -7.81 5.21
CA VAL A 139 -11.64 -7.02 6.18
C VAL A 139 -10.67 -6.30 7.11
N ASN A 140 -10.85 -5.00 7.26
CA ASN A 140 -10.12 -4.17 8.20
C ASN A 140 -11.10 -3.41 9.11
N LYS A 141 -10.91 -3.52 10.43
CA LYS A 141 -11.72 -2.83 11.43
C LYS A 141 -11.01 -1.57 11.90
N ASN A 142 -11.61 -0.43 11.67
CA ASN A 142 -11.06 0.86 12.04
C ASN A 142 -11.35 1.22 13.50
N THR A 143 -10.52 2.08 14.08
CA THR A 143 -10.68 2.55 15.48
C THR A 143 -12.00 3.30 15.73
N ASN A 144 -12.58 3.89 14.69
CA ASN A 144 -13.88 4.59 14.75
C ASN A 144 -15.09 3.66 14.53
N ALA A 145 -14.90 2.35 14.67
CA ALA A 145 -15.90 1.31 14.45
C ALA A 145 -16.48 1.26 13.02
N SER A 146 -15.87 1.90 12.03
CA SER A 146 -16.16 1.60 10.63
C SER A 146 -15.36 0.37 10.17
N ILE A 147 -15.79 -0.24 9.09
CA ILE A 147 -15.17 -1.46 8.55
C ILE A 147 -14.94 -1.26 7.07
N ASP A 148 -13.69 -1.51 6.64
CA ASP A 148 -13.32 -1.55 5.24
C ASP A 148 -13.33 -3.01 4.76
N ARG A 149 -13.91 -3.26 3.60
CA ARG A 149 -14.14 -4.62 3.11
C ARG A 149 -13.83 -4.77 1.63
N GLY A 150 -13.46 -5.99 1.26
CA GLY A 150 -13.35 -6.45 -0.11
C GLY A 150 -12.09 -5.99 -0.82
N LEU A 151 -12.11 -6.17 -2.13
CA LEU A 151 -10.97 -5.97 -3.03
C LEU A 151 -10.38 -4.55 -2.95
N PHE A 152 -11.22 -3.53 -2.84
CA PHE A 152 -10.86 -2.12 -2.78
C PHE A 152 -11.05 -1.49 -1.40
N GLN A 153 -11.21 -2.29 -0.34
CA GLN A 153 -11.36 -1.87 1.05
C GLN A 153 -12.38 -0.72 1.21
N LEU A 154 -13.56 -0.92 0.62
CA LEU A 154 -14.64 0.05 0.69
C LEU A 154 -15.17 0.18 2.12
N ASN A 155 -15.26 1.42 2.60
CA ASN A 155 -15.72 1.70 3.94
C ASN A 155 -17.26 1.62 4.04
N ASN A 156 -17.79 0.86 4.98
CA ASN A 156 -19.23 0.65 5.13
C ASN A 156 -20.02 1.93 5.44
N ARG A 157 -19.40 2.95 6.01
CA ARG A 157 -20.05 4.25 6.26
C ARG A 157 -20.03 5.15 5.02
N SER A 158 -19.05 4.98 4.15
CA SER A 158 -18.96 5.73 2.89
C SER A 158 -19.86 5.15 1.81
N PHE A 159 -20.20 3.87 1.90
CA PHE A 159 -21.06 3.15 0.96
C PHE A 159 -22.24 2.47 1.69
N PRO A 160 -23.13 3.26 2.35
CA PRO A 160 -24.22 2.70 3.17
C PRO A 160 -25.31 1.97 2.36
N GLN A 161 -25.32 2.15 1.03
CA GLN A 161 -26.23 1.49 0.11
C GLN A 161 -25.84 0.05 -0.23
N LEU A 162 -24.58 -0.36 0.09
CA LEU A 162 -24.10 -1.72 -0.16
C LEU A 162 -24.47 -2.63 0.99
N LYS A 163 -24.95 -3.83 0.66
CA LYS A 163 -25.09 -4.92 1.62
C LYS A 163 -23.73 -5.53 1.93
N GLU A 164 -23.63 -6.29 3.02
CA GLU A 164 -22.34 -6.85 3.41
C GLU A 164 -21.74 -7.79 2.35
N GLU A 165 -22.56 -8.61 1.70
CA GLU A 165 -22.13 -9.49 0.61
C GLU A 165 -21.60 -8.74 -0.60
N ASP A 166 -22.12 -7.55 -0.90
CA ASP A 166 -21.71 -6.73 -2.05
C ASP A 166 -20.24 -6.30 -1.98
N PHE A 167 -19.73 -6.04 -0.78
CA PHE A 167 -18.32 -5.66 -0.59
C PHE A 167 -17.34 -6.75 -1.00
N PHE A 168 -17.75 -8.02 -0.91
CA PHE A 168 -16.93 -9.19 -1.23
C PHE A 168 -17.10 -9.65 -2.67
N ASN A 169 -18.05 -9.09 -3.41
CA ASN A 169 -18.19 -9.34 -4.84
C ASN A 169 -17.14 -8.52 -5.59
N PRO A 170 -16.21 -9.16 -6.35
CA PRO A 170 -15.14 -8.45 -7.03
C PRO A 170 -15.63 -7.40 -8.03
N ALA A 171 -16.71 -7.66 -8.77
CA ALA A 171 -17.27 -6.72 -9.76
C ALA A 171 -17.89 -5.50 -9.05
N VAL A 172 -18.63 -5.70 -7.97
CA VAL A 172 -19.20 -4.60 -7.17
C VAL A 172 -18.11 -3.79 -6.50
N SER A 173 -17.13 -4.45 -5.86
CA SER A 173 -16.01 -3.79 -5.20
C SER A 173 -15.18 -2.97 -6.19
N ALA A 174 -14.88 -3.51 -7.38
CA ALA A 174 -14.17 -2.79 -8.44
C ALA A 174 -14.97 -1.58 -8.94
N LYS A 175 -16.27 -1.74 -9.20
CA LYS A 175 -17.15 -0.65 -9.65
C LYS A 175 -17.08 0.55 -8.71
N TYR A 176 -17.30 0.33 -7.43
CA TYR A 176 -17.31 1.42 -6.46
C TYR A 176 -15.90 1.95 -6.15
N GLY A 177 -14.89 1.08 -6.13
CA GLY A 177 -13.49 1.46 -5.93
C GLY A 177 -12.97 2.35 -7.07
N MET A 178 -13.19 1.96 -8.32
CA MET A 178 -12.74 2.75 -9.47
C MET A 178 -13.51 4.05 -9.62
N SER A 179 -14.83 4.03 -9.40
CA SER A 179 -15.62 5.28 -9.41
C SER A 179 -15.16 6.24 -8.32
N HIS A 180 -14.83 5.75 -7.13
CA HIS A 180 -14.30 6.57 -6.05
C HIS A 180 -12.88 7.11 -6.37
N LEU A 181 -12.02 6.28 -6.93
CA LEU A 181 -10.70 6.74 -7.38
C LEU A 181 -10.81 7.83 -8.44
N ARG A 182 -11.66 7.64 -9.47
CA ARG A 182 -11.89 8.66 -10.50
C ARG A 182 -12.39 9.98 -9.90
N PHE A 183 -13.32 9.92 -8.95
CA PHE A 183 -13.76 11.11 -8.23
C PHE A 183 -12.58 11.82 -7.52
N CYS A 184 -11.74 11.07 -6.80
CA CYS A 184 -10.57 11.62 -6.12
C CYS A 184 -9.57 12.25 -7.11
N LEU A 185 -9.28 11.59 -8.24
CA LEU A 185 -8.39 12.10 -9.28
C LEU A 185 -8.90 13.39 -9.89
N ASN A 186 -10.21 13.47 -10.18
CA ASN A 186 -10.83 14.67 -10.74
C ASN A 186 -10.80 15.85 -9.77
N VAL A 187 -11.02 15.60 -8.47
CA VAL A 187 -10.97 16.64 -7.42
C VAL A 187 -9.54 17.11 -7.16
N ALA A 188 -8.59 16.21 -7.24
CA ALA A 188 -7.18 16.47 -6.93
C ALA A 188 -6.42 17.12 -8.09
N GLY A 189 -6.77 16.80 -9.34
CA GLY A 189 -6.05 17.24 -10.54
C GLY A 189 -4.72 16.53 -10.78
N ASN A 190 -4.29 15.67 -9.89
CA ASN A 190 -3.09 14.81 -10.05
C ASN A 190 -3.23 13.50 -9.28
N GLU A 191 -2.43 12.50 -9.68
CA GLU A 191 -2.52 11.14 -9.18
C GLU A 191 -2.12 11.02 -7.70
N VAL A 192 -1.03 11.63 -7.29
CA VAL A 192 -0.51 11.56 -5.91
C VAL A 192 -1.54 12.08 -4.91
N THR A 193 -2.07 13.27 -5.17
CA THR A 193 -3.09 13.87 -4.32
C THR A 193 -4.41 13.09 -4.39
N GLY A 194 -4.78 12.56 -5.56
CA GLY A 194 -5.97 11.70 -5.73
C GLY A 194 -5.89 10.43 -4.89
N LEU A 195 -4.75 9.75 -4.89
CA LEU A 195 -4.49 8.58 -4.04
C LEU A 195 -4.50 8.93 -2.55
N ALA A 196 -3.94 10.08 -2.18
CA ALA A 196 -4.01 10.57 -0.80
C ALA A 196 -5.46 10.84 -0.37
N MET A 197 -6.29 11.42 -1.25
CA MET A 197 -7.72 11.65 -1.01
C MET A 197 -8.51 10.34 -0.90
N TYR A 198 -8.17 9.34 -1.70
CA TYR A 198 -8.76 8.01 -1.62
C TYR A 198 -8.57 7.39 -0.23
N ASN A 199 -7.35 7.43 0.29
CA ASN A 199 -6.98 6.84 1.58
C ASN A 199 -7.43 7.68 2.79
N ALA A 200 -7.09 8.97 2.83
CA ALA A 200 -7.31 9.81 4.00
C ALA A 200 -8.65 10.57 3.97
N GLY A 201 -9.30 10.61 2.83
CA GLY A 201 -10.49 11.41 2.58
C GLY A 201 -10.18 12.83 2.10
N THR A 202 -10.97 13.30 1.15
CA THR A 202 -10.81 14.59 0.46
C THR A 202 -10.66 15.78 1.41
N ASN A 203 -11.48 15.83 2.48
CA ASN A 203 -11.46 16.97 3.42
C ASN A 203 -10.15 17.06 4.21
N LYS A 204 -9.54 15.94 4.62
CA LYS A 204 -8.27 15.94 5.33
C LYS A 204 -7.14 16.44 4.44
N VAL A 205 -7.06 15.92 3.22
CA VAL A 205 -6.03 16.30 2.25
C VAL A 205 -6.14 17.79 1.90
N ARG A 206 -7.34 18.26 1.55
CA ARG A 206 -7.56 19.68 1.21
C ARG A 206 -7.28 20.65 2.35
N SER A 207 -7.41 20.21 3.59
CA SER A 207 -7.10 21.04 4.78
C SER A 207 -5.64 20.94 5.24
N GLY A 208 -4.75 20.29 4.46
CA GLY A 208 -3.34 20.15 4.82
C GLY A 208 -3.08 19.19 5.99
N ARG A 209 -4.04 18.33 6.35
CA ARG A 209 -3.95 17.39 7.47
C ARG A 209 -3.77 15.95 7.00
N THR A 210 -2.95 15.77 5.96
CA THR A 210 -2.65 14.43 5.41
C THR A 210 -1.78 13.65 6.39
N PRO A 211 -2.22 12.46 6.85
CA PRO A 211 -1.41 11.63 7.75
C PRO A 211 -0.15 11.11 7.04
N GLU A 212 0.94 10.95 7.78
CA GLU A 212 2.18 10.32 7.28
C GLU A 212 1.92 8.90 6.73
N SER A 213 1.07 8.12 7.40
CA SER A 213 0.66 6.80 6.91
C SER A 213 0.06 6.82 5.50
N THR A 214 -0.60 7.93 5.12
CA THR A 214 -1.13 8.14 3.78
C THR A 214 -0.01 8.37 2.77
N LEU A 215 1.07 9.05 3.15
CA LEU A 215 2.24 9.24 2.29
C LEU A 215 2.90 7.91 1.97
N ASN A 216 3.10 7.09 3.00
CA ASN A 216 3.60 5.72 2.85
C ASN A 216 2.68 4.84 1.98
N TYR A 217 1.37 5.02 2.09
CA TYR A 217 0.38 4.35 1.25
C TYR A 217 0.54 4.74 -0.22
N VAL A 218 0.62 6.03 -0.52
CA VAL A 218 0.83 6.54 -1.88
C VAL A 218 2.16 6.01 -2.46
N GLY A 219 3.24 6.07 -1.68
CA GLY A 219 4.54 5.54 -2.08
C GLY A 219 4.50 4.05 -2.45
N LYS A 220 3.76 3.22 -1.69
CA LYS A 220 3.59 1.79 -2.00
C LYS A 220 2.85 1.57 -3.32
N ILE A 221 1.79 2.35 -3.59
CA ILE A 221 1.05 2.26 -4.84
C ILE A 221 1.94 2.64 -6.01
N LYS A 222 2.65 3.76 -5.93
CA LYS A 222 3.54 4.22 -7.00
C LYS A 222 4.65 3.21 -7.30
N ALA A 223 5.32 2.69 -6.28
CA ALA A 223 6.37 1.68 -6.46
C ALA A 223 5.83 0.38 -7.11
N TYR A 224 4.60 -0.03 -6.78
CA TYR A 224 4.01 -1.21 -7.39
C TYR A 224 3.50 -0.93 -8.81
N GLN A 225 2.96 0.27 -9.06
CA GLN A 225 2.58 0.74 -10.39
C GLN A 225 3.78 0.74 -11.33
N ASP A 226 4.90 1.36 -10.95
CA ASP A 226 6.14 1.40 -11.75
C ASP A 226 6.64 -0.02 -12.08
N LYS A 227 6.53 -0.94 -11.11
CA LYS A 227 6.87 -2.35 -11.34
C LYS A 227 5.95 -3.02 -12.38
N LEU A 228 4.64 -2.78 -12.30
CA LEU A 228 3.68 -3.32 -13.25
C LEU A 228 3.92 -2.76 -14.66
N GLU A 229 4.17 -1.46 -14.78
CA GLU A 229 4.45 -0.80 -16.06
C GLU A 229 5.70 -1.39 -16.73
N LYS A 230 6.77 -1.60 -15.93
CA LYS A 230 7.98 -2.22 -16.43
C LYS A 230 7.72 -3.66 -16.93
N LEU A 231 7.07 -4.49 -16.12
CA LEU A 231 6.76 -5.88 -16.51
C LEU A 231 5.83 -5.92 -17.74
N PHE A 232 4.83 -5.04 -17.80
CA PHE A 232 3.92 -4.95 -18.94
C PHE A 232 4.66 -4.55 -20.22
N ALA A 233 5.59 -3.62 -20.13
CA ALA A 233 6.43 -3.23 -21.27
C ALA A 233 7.30 -4.39 -21.75
N GLU A 234 7.91 -5.15 -20.84
CA GLU A 234 8.77 -6.30 -21.17
C GLU A 234 7.97 -7.48 -21.75
N GLU A 235 6.79 -7.80 -21.22
CA GLU A 235 6.05 -9.02 -21.58
C GLU A 235 4.97 -8.81 -22.66
N VAL A 236 4.40 -7.61 -22.74
CA VAL A 236 3.28 -7.32 -23.66
C VAL A 236 3.67 -6.33 -24.74
N LEU A 237 4.16 -5.12 -24.40
CA LEU A 237 4.48 -4.10 -25.40
C LEU A 237 5.56 -4.54 -26.37
N ALA A 238 6.63 -5.15 -25.89
CA ALA A 238 7.72 -5.64 -26.72
C ALA A 238 7.24 -6.64 -27.81
N TYR A 239 6.23 -7.46 -27.51
CA TYR A 239 5.62 -8.36 -28.48
C TYR A 239 4.90 -7.59 -29.60
N TYR A 240 4.14 -6.56 -29.27
CA TYR A 240 3.37 -5.77 -30.25
C TYR A 240 4.27 -4.82 -31.05
N GLU A 241 5.33 -4.25 -30.48
CA GLU A 241 6.29 -3.44 -31.18
C GLU A 241 7.07 -4.24 -32.24
N THR A 242 7.44 -5.48 -31.90
CA THR A 242 8.15 -6.37 -32.84
C THR A 242 7.26 -6.99 -33.90
N SER A 243 5.96 -7.13 -33.63
CA SER A 243 4.98 -7.80 -34.50
C SER A 243 4.31 -6.86 -35.51
N GLN A 244 4.44 -5.55 -35.37
CA GLN A 244 3.97 -4.57 -36.35
C GLN A 244 5.00 -4.44 -37.46
N PRO A 245 4.70 -4.79 -38.73
CA PRO A 245 5.53 -4.40 -39.85
C PRO A 245 5.56 -2.88 -39.87
N MET A 246 6.75 -2.30 -39.99
CA MET A 246 7.01 -0.86 -40.10
C MET A 246 6.23 -0.24 -41.25
N SER A 247 4.93 -0.07 -41.13
CA SER A 247 4.11 0.68 -42.07
C SER A 247 3.96 2.11 -41.56
N GLY A 248 4.95 2.92 -41.94
CA GLY A 248 4.76 4.35 -42.20
C GLY A 248 4.29 5.24 -41.05
N ILE A 249 5.06 5.37 -39.97
CA ILE A 249 5.05 6.61 -39.20
C ILE A 249 6.37 7.33 -39.48
N SER A 250 6.32 8.24 -40.45
CA SER A 250 7.35 9.27 -40.65
C SER A 250 7.42 10.12 -39.38
N VAL A 251 8.40 9.85 -38.54
CA VAL A 251 8.79 10.79 -37.49
C VAL A 251 9.46 11.95 -38.19
N ALA A 252 8.71 13.03 -38.41
CA ALA A 252 9.26 14.29 -38.86
C ALA A 252 10.16 14.83 -37.73
N PHE A 253 11.47 14.59 -37.86
CA PHE A 253 12.46 15.32 -37.08
C PHE A 253 12.46 16.77 -37.58
N PHE A 254 11.89 17.68 -36.83
CA PHE A 254 12.12 19.09 -36.99
C PHE A 254 13.55 19.40 -36.49
N LYS A 255 14.35 19.96 -37.42
CA LYS A 255 15.63 20.58 -37.16
C LYS A 255 15.51 21.79 -36.24
#